data_723426f994c6bb9cac63e5b9f955c13c
#
_entry.id   723426f994c6bb9cac63e5b9f955c13c
#
_cell.length_a   1.000
_cell.length_b   1.000
_cell.length_c   1.000
_cell.angle_alpha   90.00
_cell.angle_beta   90.00
_cell.angle_gamma   90.00
#
_symmetry.space_group_name_H-M   'P 1'
#
loop_
_entity.id
_entity.type
_entity.pdbx_description
1 polymer ?
#
loop_
_entity_poly.entity_id
_entity_poly.type
_entity_poly.pdbx_seq_one_letter_code
_entity_poly.pdbx_strand_id
1 'polypeptide(L)'
;MVRYELKKVFGSVGGKIALILYIAVLALSCWLSSTGALNVEVKWVNEQGESEYGPSAVKKLREAQKEWEGWVDQNKLSRVIQENQRINATPEAKSDVVQQNEIAYSWKQGFAPIRKILNESYSNGFREYDYYTADRITAIDEDTFYANREKLLRNWLYDETDGAYSKYSESEKQYIIGQYRELEIPFYFTYHEGWHQLLENAG
;
A
#
# COMPACT_ATOMS: atom_id res chain seq x y z
N MET A 1 19.08 -28.25 -28.10
CA MET A 1 20.23 -27.70 -27.36
C MET A 1 19.91 -27.43 -25.91
N VAL A 2 18.96 -26.57 -25.57
CA VAL A 2 18.57 -26.20 -24.17
C VAL A 2 18.31 -27.41 -23.28
N ARG A 3 17.60 -28.45 -23.74
CA ARG A 3 17.26 -29.64 -22.96
C ARG A 3 18.50 -30.49 -22.59
N TYR A 4 19.55 -30.47 -23.38
CA TYR A 4 20.81 -31.17 -23.11
C TYR A 4 21.64 -30.41 -22.07
N GLU A 5 21.71 -29.10 -22.19
CA GLU A 5 22.42 -28.23 -21.21
C GLU A 5 21.74 -28.28 -19.83
N LEU A 6 20.44 -28.20 -19.78
CA LEU A 6 19.68 -28.37 -18.53
C LEU A 6 19.96 -29.73 -17.89
N LYS A 7 19.97 -30.83 -18.66
CA LYS A 7 20.28 -32.17 -18.16
C LYS A 7 21.70 -32.29 -17.63
N LYS A 8 22.66 -31.57 -18.24
CA LYS A 8 24.05 -31.52 -17.79
C LYS A 8 24.20 -30.76 -16.49
N VAL A 9 23.53 -29.60 -16.35
CA VAL A 9 23.54 -28.79 -15.13
C VAL A 9 22.89 -29.55 -13.98
N PHE A 10 21.64 -30.03 -14.17
CA PHE A 10 20.91 -30.75 -13.11
C PHE A 10 21.40 -32.18 -12.86
N GLY A 11 22.17 -32.76 -13.79
CA GLY A 11 22.76 -34.08 -13.62
C GLY A 11 24.07 -34.08 -12.83
N SER A 12 24.79 -32.96 -12.77
CA SER A 12 26.06 -32.86 -12.03
C SER A 12 25.82 -32.61 -10.54
N VAL A 13 26.73 -33.11 -9.69
CA VAL A 13 26.70 -32.86 -8.25
C VAL A 13 26.82 -31.37 -7.96
N GLY A 14 27.71 -30.66 -8.66
CA GLY A 14 27.88 -29.21 -8.51
C GLY A 14 26.61 -28.43 -8.91
N GLY A 15 25.93 -28.83 -9.98
CA GLY A 15 24.66 -28.20 -10.39
C GLY A 15 23.53 -28.41 -9.37
N LYS A 16 23.45 -29.58 -8.76
CA LYS A 16 22.47 -29.85 -7.69
C LYS A 16 22.73 -29.02 -6.44
N ILE A 17 24.01 -28.90 -6.03
CA ILE A 17 24.41 -28.06 -4.88
C ILE A 17 24.08 -26.60 -5.18
N ALA A 18 24.44 -26.09 -6.37
CA ALA A 18 24.13 -24.72 -6.77
C ALA A 18 22.62 -24.43 -6.77
N LEU A 19 21.80 -25.38 -7.26
CA LEU A 19 20.34 -25.25 -7.24
C LEU A 19 19.80 -25.21 -5.80
N ILE A 20 20.28 -26.09 -4.91
CA ILE A 20 19.87 -26.11 -3.50
C ILE A 20 20.22 -24.78 -2.83
N LEU A 21 21.44 -24.27 -3.04
CA LEU A 21 21.88 -22.98 -2.50
C LEU A 21 21.03 -21.84 -3.04
N TYR A 22 20.72 -21.84 -4.33
CA TYR A 22 19.87 -20.84 -4.94
C TYR A 22 18.45 -20.83 -4.35
N ILE A 23 17.84 -22.01 -4.20
CA ILE A 23 16.53 -22.16 -3.54
C ILE A 23 16.59 -21.70 -2.07
N ALA A 24 17.65 -22.04 -1.34
CA ALA A 24 17.82 -21.61 0.03
C ALA A 24 17.95 -20.08 0.16
N VAL A 25 18.69 -19.43 -0.74
CA VAL A 25 18.81 -17.97 -0.78
C VAL A 25 17.48 -17.33 -1.11
N LEU A 26 16.75 -17.85 -2.10
CA LEU A 26 15.41 -17.34 -2.45
C LEU A 26 14.44 -17.50 -1.26
N ALA A 27 14.41 -18.67 -0.63
CA ALA A 27 13.56 -18.91 0.53
C ALA A 27 13.89 -17.97 1.70
N LEU A 28 15.18 -17.76 1.95
CA LEU A 28 15.65 -16.82 2.97
C LEU A 28 15.25 -15.37 2.63
N SER A 29 15.44 -14.95 1.39
CA SER A 29 15.05 -13.61 0.93
C SER A 29 13.54 -13.39 1.06
N CYS A 30 12.71 -14.36 0.64
CA CYS A 30 11.26 -14.33 0.81
C CYS A 30 10.87 -14.27 2.29
N TRP A 31 11.53 -15.05 3.14
CA TRP A 31 11.26 -15.04 4.58
C TRP A 31 11.64 -13.70 5.22
N LEU A 32 12.82 -13.16 4.92
CA LEU A 32 13.26 -11.84 5.41
C LEU A 32 12.31 -10.71 4.95
N SER A 33 11.89 -10.73 3.69
CA SER A 33 10.91 -9.75 3.18
C SER A 33 9.55 -9.90 3.85
N SER A 34 9.05 -11.13 4.00
CA SER A 34 7.74 -11.38 4.61
C SER A 34 7.68 -11.04 6.11
N THR A 35 8.80 -11.14 6.81
CA THR A 35 8.91 -10.76 8.23
C THR A 35 9.19 -9.28 8.43
N GLY A 36 9.48 -8.53 7.37
CA GLY A 36 9.89 -7.13 7.43
C GLY A 36 11.30 -6.93 8.00
N ALA A 37 12.12 -7.99 8.08
CA ALA A 37 13.47 -7.91 8.60
C ALA A 37 14.39 -7.01 7.75
N LEU A 38 14.08 -6.89 6.45
CA LEU A 38 14.76 -5.99 5.51
C LEU A 38 14.03 -4.63 5.38
N ASN A 39 12.85 -4.49 5.96
CA ASN A 39 12.03 -3.29 5.83
C ASN A 39 12.26 -2.35 7.04
N VAL A 40 13.30 -1.55 6.94
CA VAL A 40 13.63 -0.53 7.95
C VAL A 40 12.74 0.71 7.87
N GLU A 41 11.90 0.84 6.84
CA GLU A 41 11.04 1.99 6.59
C GLU A 41 9.65 1.86 7.25
N VAL A 42 9.22 0.60 7.55
CA VAL A 42 7.93 0.41 8.22
C VAL A 42 8.00 0.94 9.64
N LYS A 43 7.25 2.00 9.85
CA LYS A 43 7.09 2.67 11.14
C LYS A 43 5.82 2.18 11.83
N TRP A 44 5.94 1.83 13.10
CA TRP A 44 4.83 1.66 14.03
C TRP A 44 4.95 2.73 15.12
N VAL A 45 3.86 3.39 15.44
CA VAL A 45 3.80 4.33 16.58
C VAL A 45 3.02 3.65 17.70
N ASN A 46 3.61 3.59 18.90
CA ASN A 46 2.97 3.00 20.07
C ASN A 46 2.01 3.99 20.75
N GLU A 47 1.31 3.52 21.80
CA GLU A 47 0.36 4.34 22.55
C GLU A 47 1.00 5.51 23.31
N GLN A 48 2.31 5.53 23.44
CA GLN A 48 3.11 6.62 24.04
C GLN A 48 3.55 7.64 22.99
N GLY A 49 3.24 7.43 21.71
CA GLY A 49 3.67 8.30 20.60
C GLY A 49 5.12 8.06 20.18
N GLU A 50 5.72 6.91 20.55
CA GLU A 50 7.09 6.57 20.19
C GLU A 50 7.11 5.70 18.93
N SER A 51 8.11 5.92 18.08
CA SER A 51 8.28 5.19 16.82
C SER A 51 9.11 3.92 17.00
N GLU A 52 8.58 2.82 16.53
CA GLU A 52 9.26 1.52 16.43
C GLU A 52 9.45 1.16 14.95
N TYR A 53 10.50 0.40 14.64
CA TYR A 53 10.86 -0.01 13.28
C TYR A 53 11.21 -1.51 13.23
N GLY A 54 11.31 -2.05 12.01
CA GLY A 54 11.74 -3.42 11.77
C GLY A 54 10.65 -4.48 12.01
N PRO A 55 11.01 -5.75 12.23
CA PRO A 55 10.08 -6.89 12.26
C PRO A 55 8.96 -6.76 13.30
N SER A 56 9.25 -6.15 14.45
CA SER A 56 8.23 -5.90 15.49
C SER A 56 7.18 -4.92 15.01
N ALA A 57 7.60 -3.81 14.40
CA ALA A 57 6.71 -2.80 13.82
C ALA A 57 5.82 -3.40 12.73
N VAL A 58 6.40 -4.19 11.82
CA VAL A 58 5.67 -4.90 10.75
C VAL A 58 4.61 -5.83 11.33
N LYS A 59 4.96 -6.60 12.37
CA LYS A 59 4.00 -7.50 13.03
C LYS A 59 2.83 -6.73 13.63
N LYS A 60 3.12 -5.66 14.39
CA LYS A 60 2.09 -4.82 15.02
C LYS A 60 1.18 -4.15 13.99
N LEU A 61 1.77 -3.61 12.92
CA LEU A 61 1.02 -2.99 11.83
C LEU A 61 0.11 -4.00 11.14
N ARG A 62 0.61 -5.21 10.87
CA ARG A 62 -0.19 -6.31 10.29
C ARG A 62 -1.37 -6.68 11.19
N GLU A 63 -1.14 -6.80 12.49
CA GLU A 63 -2.20 -7.10 13.47
C GLU A 63 -3.26 -5.99 13.50
N ALA A 64 -2.85 -4.72 13.48
CA ALA A 64 -3.77 -3.58 13.44
C ALA A 64 -4.58 -3.53 12.12
N GLN A 65 -3.94 -3.81 10.99
CA GLN A 65 -4.61 -3.80 9.68
C GLN A 65 -5.56 -4.98 9.50
N LYS A 66 -5.31 -6.10 10.18
CA LYS A 66 -6.17 -7.28 10.11
C LYS A 66 -7.61 -6.99 10.54
N GLU A 67 -7.83 -6.09 11.46
CA GLU A 67 -9.17 -5.64 11.85
C GLU A 67 -9.94 -4.95 10.70
N TRP A 68 -9.19 -4.37 9.76
CA TRP A 68 -9.70 -3.63 8.62
C TRP A 68 -9.70 -4.43 7.32
N GLU A 69 -9.27 -5.71 7.34
CA GLU A 69 -9.33 -6.58 6.16
C GLU A 69 -10.75 -6.74 5.63
N GLY A 70 -10.87 -6.95 4.32
CA GLY A 70 -12.13 -7.22 3.64
C GLY A 70 -12.40 -6.26 2.49
N TRP A 71 -13.57 -6.41 1.91
CA TRP A 71 -14.03 -5.58 0.80
C TRP A 71 -14.18 -4.11 1.23
N VAL A 72 -13.68 -3.20 0.39
CA VAL A 72 -13.76 -1.75 0.62
C VAL A 72 -15.07 -1.23 0.02
N ASP A 73 -16.15 -1.77 0.57
CA ASP A 73 -17.53 -1.44 0.24
C ASP A 73 -18.01 -0.18 1.01
N GLN A 74 -19.26 0.22 0.77
CA GLN A 74 -19.92 1.33 1.43
C GLN A 74 -19.82 1.26 2.98
N ASN A 75 -19.96 0.06 3.54
CA ASN A 75 -19.91 -0.13 4.99
C ASN A 75 -18.51 0.11 5.54
N LYS A 76 -17.49 -0.45 4.86
CA LYS A 76 -16.08 -0.27 5.22
C LYS A 76 -15.67 1.19 5.10
N LEU A 77 -16.02 1.85 4.00
CA LEU A 77 -15.74 3.27 3.78
C LEU A 77 -16.38 4.15 4.87
N SER A 78 -17.65 3.90 5.18
CA SER A 78 -18.37 4.63 6.25
C SER A 78 -17.73 4.40 7.62
N ARG A 79 -17.32 3.16 7.93
CA ARG A 79 -16.64 2.83 9.19
C ARG A 79 -15.29 3.57 9.30
N VAL A 80 -14.49 3.59 8.22
CA VAL A 80 -13.20 4.31 8.21
C VAL A 80 -13.41 5.80 8.47
N ILE A 81 -14.41 6.42 7.84
CA ILE A 81 -14.69 7.84 8.04
C ILE A 81 -15.13 8.11 9.46
N GLN A 82 -16.06 7.33 10.00
CA GLN A 82 -16.54 7.48 11.37
C GLN A 82 -15.39 7.35 12.39
N GLU A 83 -14.53 6.34 12.22
CA GLU A 83 -13.40 6.15 13.12
C GLU A 83 -12.35 7.27 12.99
N ASN A 84 -12.09 7.71 11.77
CA ASN A 84 -11.19 8.84 11.52
C ASN A 84 -11.72 10.13 12.19
N GLN A 85 -13.02 10.41 12.07
CA GLN A 85 -13.65 11.55 12.73
C GLN A 85 -13.64 11.43 14.25
N ARG A 86 -13.90 10.24 14.79
CA ARG A 86 -13.82 9.97 16.23
C ARG A 86 -12.43 10.30 16.77
N ILE A 87 -11.38 9.86 16.09
CA ILE A 87 -9.99 10.14 16.48
C ILE A 87 -9.69 11.64 16.37
N ASN A 88 -10.09 12.29 15.27
CA ASN A 88 -9.85 13.73 15.06
C ASN A 88 -10.57 14.63 16.11
N ALA A 89 -11.60 14.09 16.75
CA ALA A 89 -12.29 14.81 17.82
C ALA A 89 -11.57 14.76 19.16
N THR A 90 -10.57 13.88 19.33
CA THR A 90 -9.83 13.70 20.59
C THR A 90 -8.94 14.91 20.93
N PRO A 91 -8.62 15.13 22.21
CA PRO A 91 -7.68 16.16 22.63
C PRO A 91 -6.29 15.99 22.00
N GLU A 92 -5.82 14.72 21.88
CA GLU A 92 -4.52 14.38 21.33
C GLU A 92 -4.40 14.84 19.87
N ALA A 93 -5.45 14.57 19.05
CA ALA A 93 -5.45 14.97 17.63
C ALA A 93 -5.54 16.49 17.44
N LYS A 94 -6.02 17.23 18.42
CA LYS A 94 -6.16 18.70 18.38
C LYS A 94 -5.01 19.42 19.08
N SER A 95 -4.06 18.69 19.62
CA SER A 95 -2.93 19.24 20.36
C SER A 95 -1.90 19.86 19.44
N ASP A 96 -1.28 20.95 19.87
CA ASP A 96 -0.09 21.52 19.20
C ASP A 96 1.21 20.77 19.60
N VAL A 97 1.11 19.80 20.50
CA VAL A 97 2.24 18.98 20.96
C VAL A 97 2.44 17.78 20.02
N VAL A 98 3.60 17.70 19.36
CA VAL A 98 3.91 16.64 18.38
C VAL A 98 3.66 15.23 18.94
N GLN A 99 4.09 14.96 20.17
CA GLN A 99 3.90 13.63 20.78
C GLN A 99 2.42 13.26 20.93
N GLN A 100 1.54 14.20 21.25
CA GLN A 100 0.10 13.96 21.32
C GLN A 100 -0.47 13.64 19.93
N ASN A 101 -0.03 14.37 18.92
CA ASN A 101 -0.42 14.06 17.54
C ASN A 101 0.07 12.68 17.07
N GLU A 102 1.26 12.23 17.49
CA GLU A 102 1.75 10.88 17.21
C GLU A 102 0.91 9.81 17.92
N ILE A 103 0.41 10.07 19.13
CA ILE A 103 -0.54 9.20 19.81
C ILE A 103 -1.84 9.09 19.00
N ALA A 104 -2.43 10.20 18.58
CA ALA A 104 -3.62 10.18 17.73
C ALA A 104 -3.37 9.48 16.38
N TYR A 105 -2.18 9.64 15.80
CA TYR A 105 -1.77 8.93 14.59
C TYR A 105 -1.71 7.42 14.83
N SER A 106 -1.22 6.97 16.00
CA SER A 106 -1.12 5.54 16.33
C SER A 106 -2.46 4.81 16.20
N TRP A 107 -3.56 5.47 16.54
CA TRP A 107 -4.90 4.91 16.44
C TRP A 107 -5.42 4.78 15.00
N LYS A 108 -4.82 5.48 14.04
CA LYS A 108 -5.20 5.45 12.62
C LYS A 108 -4.41 4.40 11.81
N GLN A 109 -3.36 3.81 12.36
CA GLN A 109 -2.41 2.97 11.60
C GLN A 109 -3.08 1.75 10.95
N GLY A 110 -4.09 1.17 11.61
CA GLY A 110 -4.80 0.01 11.08
C GLY A 110 -5.53 0.28 9.77
N PHE A 111 -6.08 1.47 9.58
CA PHE A 111 -6.79 1.86 8.36
C PHE A 111 -6.08 2.94 7.55
N ALA A 112 -4.84 3.27 7.89
CA ALA A 112 -4.04 4.29 7.20
C ALA A 112 -3.96 4.10 5.69
N PRO A 113 -3.81 2.88 5.13
CA PRO A 113 -3.81 2.68 3.68
C PRO A 113 -5.13 3.06 3.02
N ILE A 114 -6.28 2.71 3.64
CA ILE A 114 -7.61 3.10 3.12
C ILE A 114 -7.76 4.62 3.21
N ARG A 115 -7.34 5.24 4.33
CA ARG A 115 -7.34 6.69 4.49
C ARG A 115 -6.46 7.39 3.44
N LYS A 116 -5.30 6.81 3.09
CA LYS A 116 -4.44 7.31 1.99
C LYS A 116 -5.19 7.33 0.66
N ILE A 117 -5.87 6.23 0.32
CA ILE A 117 -6.68 6.14 -0.90
C ILE A 117 -7.82 7.17 -0.89
N LEU A 118 -8.45 7.42 0.26
CA LEU A 118 -9.45 8.48 0.40
C LEU A 118 -8.86 9.87 0.13
N ASN A 119 -7.70 10.18 0.72
CA ASN A 119 -7.01 11.44 0.45
C ASN A 119 -6.76 11.63 -1.06
N GLU A 120 -6.22 10.61 -1.72
CA GLU A 120 -5.92 10.64 -3.16
C GLU A 120 -7.18 10.80 -4.00
N SER A 121 -8.28 10.09 -3.67
CA SER A 121 -9.51 10.11 -4.46
C SER A 121 -10.28 11.43 -4.37
N TYR A 122 -10.09 12.18 -3.29
CA TYR A 122 -10.83 13.43 -3.03
C TYR A 122 -9.93 14.67 -3.00
N SER A 123 -8.62 14.54 -3.25
CA SER A 123 -7.74 15.68 -3.45
C SER A 123 -7.99 16.37 -4.78
N ASN A 124 -7.62 17.64 -4.90
CA ASN A 124 -7.84 18.44 -6.12
C ASN A 124 -6.95 18.03 -7.30
N GLY A 125 -5.94 17.21 -7.07
CA GLY A 125 -5.04 16.71 -8.08
C GLY A 125 -3.92 15.87 -7.48
N PHE A 126 -3.21 15.14 -8.33
CA PHE A 126 -2.12 14.26 -7.91
C PHE A 126 -0.96 15.02 -7.27
N ARG A 127 -0.75 16.30 -7.64
CA ARG A 127 0.29 17.17 -7.09
C ARG A 127 -0.15 17.99 -5.88
N GLU A 128 -1.45 18.16 -5.69
CA GLU A 128 -2.03 18.86 -4.55
C GLU A 128 -2.48 17.87 -3.48
N TYR A 129 -1.63 16.89 -3.19
CA TYR A 129 -1.89 15.93 -2.13
C TYR A 129 -2.01 16.65 -0.80
N ASP A 130 -3.24 16.75 -0.32
CA ASP A 130 -3.54 17.25 1.00
C ASP A 130 -3.78 16.06 1.94
N TYR A 131 -2.83 15.83 2.83
CA TYR A 131 -2.89 14.78 3.85
C TYR A 131 -4.16 14.83 4.69
N TYR A 132 -4.76 16.02 4.84
CA TYR A 132 -5.95 16.25 5.65
C TYR A 132 -7.27 16.12 4.86
N THR A 133 -7.24 15.81 3.58
CA THR A 133 -8.48 15.67 2.78
C THR A 133 -9.42 14.66 3.39
N ALA A 134 -8.96 13.47 3.80
CA ALA A 134 -9.79 12.45 4.44
C ALA A 134 -10.38 12.92 5.79
N ASP A 135 -9.75 13.87 6.47
CA ASP A 135 -10.23 14.40 7.75
C ASP A 135 -11.44 15.32 7.60
N ARG A 136 -11.67 15.85 6.38
CA ARG A 136 -12.80 16.71 6.04
C ARG A 136 -13.99 15.93 5.46
N ILE A 137 -13.79 14.66 5.11
CA ILE A 137 -14.86 13.81 4.57
C ILE A 137 -15.77 13.40 5.71
N THR A 138 -17.05 13.78 5.62
CA THR A 138 -18.08 13.47 6.63
C THR A 138 -19.03 12.36 6.21
N ALA A 139 -19.16 12.16 4.89
CA ALA A 139 -19.95 11.09 4.30
C ALA A 139 -19.30 10.69 2.96
N ILE A 140 -19.52 9.46 2.56
CA ILE A 140 -18.99 8.92 1.32
C ILE A 140 -20.05 8.05 0.64
N ASP A 141 -20.03 8.07 -0.66
CA ASP A 141 -20.75 7.18 -1.53
C ASP A 141 -19.75 6.30 -2.29
N GLU A 142 -19.96 4.99 -2.29
CA GLU A 142 -19.06 4.01 -2.87
C GLU A 142 -18.86 4.24 -4.37
N ASP A 143 -19.94 4.48 -5.11
CA ASP A 143 -19.86 4.73 -6.56
C ASP A 143 -19.03 5.96 -6.86
N THR A 144 -19.25 7.05 -6.10
CA THR A 144 -18.47 8.29 -6.22
C THR A 144 -16.99 8.05 -5.88
N PHE A 145 -16.69 7.24 -4.86
CA PHE A 145 -15.32 6.91 -4.49
C PHE A 145 -14.58 6.21 -5.65
N TYR A 146 -15.18 5.18 -6.23
CA TYR A 146 -14.56 4.45 -7.34
C TYR A 146 -14.47 5.28 -8.61
N ALA A 147 -15.49 6.10 -8.92
CA ALA A 147 -15.44 7.04 -10.04
C ALA A 147 -14.32 8.09 -9.89
N ASN A 148 -14.10 8.60 -8.68
CA ASN A 148 -12.99 9.51 -8.39
C ASN A 148 -11.62 8.85 -8.58
N ARG A 149 -11.49 7.55 -8.27
CA ARG A 149 -10.26 6.78 -8.53
C ARG A 149 -9.94 6.70 -10.02
N GLU A 150 -10.93 6.40 -10.87
CA GLU A 150 -10.73 6.39 -12.34
C GLU A 150 -10.37 7.80 -12.85
N LYS A 151 -11.08 8.83 -12.37
CA LYS A 151 -10.80 10.21 -12.74
C LYS A 151 -9.36 10.61 -12.37
N LEU A 152 -8.89 10.24 -11.18
CA LEU A 152 -7.52 10.50 -10.73
C LEU A 152 -6.51 9.83 -11.67
N LEU A 153 -6.71 8.55 -12.02
CA LEU A 153 -5.86 7.83 -12.96
C LEU A 153 -5.79 8.54 -14.33
N ARG A 154 -6.95 8.98 -14.85
CA ARG A 154 -7.01 9.72 -16.11
C ARG A 154 -6.26 11.03 -16.03
N ASN A 155 -6.49 11.82 -14.98
CA ASN A 155 -5.79 13.09 -14.77
C ASN A 155 -4.28 12.88 -14.76
N TRP A 156 -3.82 11.83 -14.08
CA TRP A 156 -2.41 11.48 -13.99
C TRP A 156 -1.81 11.07 -15.35
N LEU A 157 -2.51 10.26 -16.14
CA LEU A 157 -2.05 9.81 -17.46
C LEU A 157 -2.02 10.95 -18.51
N TYR A 158 -2.86 11.96 -18.34
CA TYR A 158 -3.01 13.10 -19.29
C TYR A 158 -2.45 14.41 -18.74
N ASP A 159 -1.74 14.39 -17.60
CA ASP A 159 -1.09 15.59 -17.07
C ASP A 159 0.11 15.97 -17.93
N GLU A 160 -0.09 16.96 -18.80
CA GLU A 160 0.93 17.50 -19.70
C GLU A 160 2.05 18.27 -18.96
N THR A 161 1.82 18.62 -17.68
CA THR A 161 2.78 19.43 -16.91
C THR A 161 3.86 18.56 -16.25
N ASP A 162 3.63 17.25 -16.13
CA ASP A 162 4.61 16.30 -15.62
C ASP A 162 5.30 15.55 -16.76
N GLY A 163 6.47 16.02 -17.17
CA GLY A 163 7.27 15.39 -18.23
C GLY A 163 7.60 13.90 -18.03
N ALA A 164 7.25 13.31 -16.87
CA ALA A 164 7.42 11.88 -16.61
C ALA A 164 6.31 11.03 -17.27
N TYR A 165 5.09 11.54 -17.39
CA TYR A 165 3.92 10.79 -17.86
C TYR A 165 3.46 11.13 -19.28
N SER A 166 3.97 12.21 -19.87
CA SER A 166 3.83 12.50 -21.29
C SER A 166 4.51 11.46 -22.20
N LYS A 167 5.24 10.49 -21.62
CA LYS A 167 5.95 9.42 -22.34
C LYS A 167 5.05 8.29 -22.84
N TYR A 168 3.86 8.12 -22.28
CA TYR A 168 2.94 7.09 -22.74
C TYR A 168 2.25 7.52 -24.02
N SER A 169 2.28 6.66 -25.04
CA SER A 169 1.48 6.81 -26.24
C SER A 169 -0.01 6.73 -25.90
N GLU A 170 -0.88 7.25 -26.76
CA GLU A 170 -2.33 7.20 -26.56
C GLU A 170 -2.84 5.76 -26.39
N SER A 171 -2.26 4.80 -27.14
CA SER A 171 -2.61 3.38 -27.02
C SER A 171 -2.24 2.78 -25.66
N GLU A 172 -1.09 3.17 -25.09
CA GLU A 172 -0.68 2.73 -23.75
C GLU A 172 -1.58 3.33 -22.67
N LYS A 173 -1.94 4.61 -22.78
CA LYS A 173 -2.88 5.27 -21.85
C LYS A 173 -4.24 4.58 -21.87
N GLN A 174 -4.77 4.30 -23.05
CA GLN A 174 -6.06 3.61 -23.19
C GLN A 174 -5.99 2.17 -22.66
N TYR A 175 -4.86 1.47 -22.87
CA TYR A 175 -4.64 0.15 -22.30
C TYR A 175 -4.66 0.19 -20.76
N ILE A 176 -3.93 1.12 -20.14
CA ILE A 176 -3.89 1.28 -18.66
C ILE A 176 -5.29 1.57 -18.10
N ILE A 177 -6.04 2.47 -18.74
CA ILE A 177 -7.41 2.79 -18.33
C ILE A 177 -8.32 1.56 -18.50
N GLY A 178 -8.16 0.81 -19.59
CA GLY A 178 -8.88 -0.44 -19.82
C GLY A 178 -8.63 -1.45 -18.72
N GLN A 179 -7.37 -1.68 -18.37
CA GLN A 179 -7.00 -2.59 -17.29
C GLN A 179 -7.57 -2.16 -15.92
N TYR A 180 -7.59 -0.85 -15.65
CA TYR A 180 -8.22 -0.33 -14.42
C TYR A 180 -9.72 -0.65 -14.36
N ARG A 181 -10.43 -0.55 -15.48
CA ARG A 181 -11.88 -0.84 -15.57
C ARG A 181 -12.22 -2.32 -15.45
N GLU A 182 -11.25 -3.20 -15.74
CA GLU A 182 -11.40 -4.66 -15.58
C GLU A 182 -11.14 -5.10 -14.14
N LEU A 183 -10.63 -4.22 -13.26
CA LEU A 183 -10.45 -4.55 -11.85
C LEU A 183 -11.79 -4.80 -11.19
N GLU A 184 -11.84 -5.85 -10.38
CA GLU A 184 -13.00 -6.14 -9.54
C GLU A 184 -13.18 -5.04 -8.48
N ILE A 185 -14.37 -4.44 -8.44
CA ILE A 185 -14.76 -3.47 -7.43
C ILE A 185 -16.01 -3.98 -6.69
N PRO A 186 -16.10 -3.73 -5.38
CA PRO A 186 -15.10 -3.13 -4.51
C PRO A 186 -13.82 -3.99 -4.41
N PHE A 187 -12.64 -3.37 -4.25
CA PHE A 187 -11.41 -4.12 -4.05
C PHE A 187 -11.30 -4.68 -2.63
N TYR A 188 -10.53 -5.76 -2.49
CA TYR A 188 -10.28 -6.41 -1.20
C TYR A 188 -9.03 -5.82 -0.54
N PHE A 189 -9.18 -5.21 0.64
CA PHE A 189 -8.06 -4.72 1.43
C PHE A 189 -7.47 -5.85 2.27
N THR A 190 -6.17 -6.02 2.17
CA THR A 190 -5.37 -6.91 3.02
C THR A 190 -3.97 -6.33 3.21
N TYR A 191 -3.24 -6.83 4.21
CA TYR A 191 -1.85 -6.43 4.41
C TYR A 191 -0.97 -6.97 3.27
N HIS A 192 -0.24 -6.11 2.57
CA HIS A 192 0.53 -6.46 1.37
C HIS A 192 1.99 -5.96 1.36
N GLU A 193 2.44 -5.25 2.38
CA GLU A 193 3.77 -4.60 2.40
C GLU A 193 4.93 -5.55 2.04
N GLY A 194 4.91 -6.79 2.54
CA GLY A 194 5.96 -7.77 2.21
C GLY A 194 6.00 -8.17 0.73
N TRP A 195 4.85 -8.21 0.06
CA TRP A 195 4.75 -8.56 -1.35
C TRP A 195 5.14 -7.39 -2.25
N HIS A 196 4.77 -6.17 -1.89
CA HIS A 196 5.13 -4.96 -2.63
C HIS A 196 6.65 -4.82 -2.75
N GLN A 197 7.37 -4.98 -1.63
CA GLN A 197 8.83 -4.93 -1.63
C GLN A 197 9.49 -6.04 -2.45
N LEU A 198 8.90 -7.25 -2.43
CA LEU A 198 9.41 -8.36 -3.22
C LEU A 198 9.29 -8.08 -4.72
N LEU A 199 8.21 -7.44 -5.15
CA LEU A 199 7.97 -7.06 -6.54
C LEU A 199 8.83 -5.86 -6.96
N GLU A 200 9.00 -4.85 -6.11
CA GLU A 200 9.86 -3.69 -6.38
C GLU A 200 11.34 -4.08 -6.51
N ASN A 201 11.81 -5.05 -5.72
CA ASN A 201 13.19 -5.53 -5.77
C ASN A 201 13.44 -6.59 -6.86
N ALA A 202 12.39 -7.09 -7.52
CA ALA A 202 12.50 -8.09 -8.59
C ALA A 202 12.51 -7.48 -10.00
N GLY A 203 12.27 -6.17 -10.14
CA GLY A 203 12.32 -5.42 -11.41
C GLY A 203 13.59 -4.63 -11.56
#